data_2c9c17f07bd5d7265c0f72faa1023da0
#
_entry.id   2c9c17f07bd5d7265c0f72faa1023da0
#
_cell.length_a   1.000
_cell.length_b   1.000
_cell.length_c   1.000
_cell.angle_alpha   90.00
_cell.angle_beta   90.00
_cell.angle_gamma   90.00
#
_symmetry.space_group_name_H-M   'P 1'
#
loop_
_entity.id
_entity.type
_entity.pdbx_description
1 polymer ?
#
loop_
_entity_poly.entity_id
_entity_poly.type
_entity_poly.pdbx_seq_one_letter_code
_entity_poly.pdbx_strand_id
1 'polypeptide(L)'
;ILFLNSLLVPKREPNRPSETTISDLVRNDAITTRTPGISKQKNLIIHNSDDKDEATQLFEKFDLKIPSRDEFENLILSDEKIETMIAAGIILKDSSFFHAALELNPNNPHVFFLLAQENSISLEKKLAFAKSFLELQPDNLVASYLLSSIQIELEEFDASIKTLLETDKQNLFDDFFVETATIVKNCLLEFNNSEAGASLYSIFNMPVPMTVKYRQIAKFLSENESLSEEESIQTRKLIAKIGSNLVNQRGLLINE
;
A
#
# COMPACT_ATOMS: atom_id res chain seq x y z
N ILE A 1 11.66 11.06 -0.86
CA ILE A 1 13.09 11.14 -0.51
C ILE A 1 13.29 11.61 0.93
N LEU A 2 12.48 12.53 1.46
CA LEU A 2 12.64 13.08 2.82
C LEU A 2 12.19 12.14 3.97
N PHE A 3 11.45 11.09 3.71
CA PHE A 3 10.92 10.18 4.73
C PHE A 3 11.81 8.98 5.08
N LEU A 4 12.89 8.72 4.33
CA LEU A 4 13.80 7.60 4.58
C LEU A 4 14.94 7.94 5.57
N ASN A 5 15.22 9.22 5.79
CA ASN A 5 16.30 9.62 6.70
C ASN A 5 15.99 9.41 8.19
N SER A 6 14.73 9.14 8.55
CA SER A 6 14.36 8.88 9.96
C SER A 6 14.52 7.41 10.39
N LEU A 7 14.92 6.51 9.48
CA LEU A 7 15.13 5.09 9.77
C LEU A 7 16.63 4.68 9.79
N LEU A 8 17.54 5.60 9.45
CA LEU A 8 18.97 5.35 9.58
C LEU A 8 19.44 5.73 10.99
N VAL A 9 19.56 4.74 11.85
CA VAL A 9 20.23 4.87 13.15
C VAL A 9 21.70 5.24 12.89
N PRO A 10 22.22 6.36 13.43
CA PRO A 10 23.61 6.71 13.27
C PRO A 10 24.50 5.67 13.98
N LYS A 11 25.55 5.20 13.30
CA LYS A 11 26.63 4.42 13.91
C LYS A 11 27.25 5.24 15.07
N ARG A 12 26.97 4.82 16.30
CA ARG A 12 27.70 5.29 17.45
C ARG A 12 29.03 4.55 17.55
N GLU A 13 30.13 5.28 17.53
CA GLU A 13 31.42 4.79 17.96
C GLU A 13 31.37 4.39 19.45
N PRO A 14 32.17 3.39 19.89
CA PRO A 14 32.15 2.91 21.27
C PRO A 14 32.90 3.88 22.16
N ASN A 15 32.20 4.76 22.87
CA ASN A 15 32.76 5.48 24.00
C ASN A 15 32.39 4.77 25.32
N ARG A 16 33.39 4.64 26.18
CA ARG A 16 33.40 3.93 27.47
C ARG A 16 32.25 4.33 28.39
N PRO A 17 31.77 3.41 29.24
CA PRO A 17 30.68 3.68 30.16
C PRO A 17 31.15 4.57 31.31
N SER A 18 30.49 5.71 31.52
CA SER A 18 30.41 6.35 32.83
C SER A 18 29.22 5.72 33.55
N GLU A 19 29.48 5.15 34.72
CA GLU A 19 28.46 4.62 35.63
C GLU A 19 27.50 5.75 36.02
N THR A 20 26.33 5.76 35.45
CA THR A 20 25.19 6.52 35.94
C THR A 20 24.18 5.49 36.47
N THR A 21 24.03 5.46 37.78
CA THR A 21 23.14 4.56 38.52
C THR A 21 21.68 4.86 38.16
N ILE A 22 20.89 3.79 38.06
CA ILE A 22 19.45 3.78 37.75
C ILE A 22 18.60 4.67 38.70
N SER A 23 19.16 5.15 39.80
CA SER A 23 18.50 6.02 40.78
C SER A 23 18.34 7.48 40.35
N ASP A 24 19.06 7.95 39.32
CA ASP A 24 18.99 9.36 38.89
C ASP A 24 17.96 9.63 37.81
N LEU A 25 17.32 8.59 37.25
CA LEU A 25 16.29 8.68 36.24
C LEU A 25 14.83 8.70 36.77
N VAL A 26 14.66 8.59 38.12
CA VAL A 26 13.31 8.51 38.73
C VAL A 26 12.86 9.82 39.39
N ARG A 27 13.63 10.89 39.31
CA ARG A 27 13.21 12.20 39.85
C ARG A 27 13.21 13.25 38.76
N ASN A 28 12.13 13.32 38.08
CA ASN A 28 11.48 14.48 37.43
C ASN A 28 10.73 13.99 36.20
N ASP A 29 9.50 13.62 36.44
CA ASP A 29 8.41 13.98 35.50
C ASP A 29 7.10 13.60 36.16
N ALA A 30 6.46 14.61 36.73
CA ALA A 30 5.01 14.57 36.98
C ALA A 30 4.33 14.51 35.60
N ILE A 31 4.21 13.31 35.06
CA ILE A 31 3.44 13.06 33.84
C ILE A 31 1.97 13.14 34.19
N THR A 32 1.39 14.29 33.95
CA THR A 32 -0.03 14.45 33.76
C THR A 32 -0.46 13.42 32.72
N THR A 33 -1.19 12.40 33.17
CA THR A 33 -1.92 11.45 32.32
C THR A 33 -2.95 12.21 31.49
N ARG A 34 -2.53 12.74 30.35
CA ARG A 34 -3.42 13.09 29.27
C ARG A 34 -3.58 11.82 28.43
N THR A 35 -4.74 11.19 28.58
CA THR A 35 -5.28 10.25 27.60
C THR A 35 -5.05 10.86 26.22
N PRO A 36 -4.35 10.21 25.29
CA PRO A 36 -4.30 10.68 23.92
C PRO A 36 -5.71 10.47 23.37
N GLY A 37 -6.50 11.55 23.35
CA GLY A 37 -7.69 11.59 22.52
C GLY A 37 -7.26 11.19 21.13
N ILE A 38 -7.97 10.22 20.55
CA ILE A 38 -7.89 9.86 19.14
C ILE A 38 -8.02 11.17 18.37
N SER A 39 -6.88 11.73 18.04
CA SER A 39 -6.79 12.85 17.11
C SER A 39 -7.38 12.29 15.81
N LYS A 40 -8.64 12.66 15.51
CA LYS A 40 -9.17 12.56 14.17
C LYS A 40 -8.07 13.08 13.27
N GLN A 41 -7.42 12.18 12.53
CA GLN A 41 -6.59 12.60 11.41
C GLN A 41 -7.49 13.50 10.58
N LYS A 42 -7.27 14.80 10.71
CA LYS A 42 -7.73 15.73 9.70
C LYS A 42 -7.06 15.24 8.42
N ASN A 43 -7.83 14.54 7.60
CA ASN A 43 -7.50 14.47 6.20
C ASN A 43 -7.12 15.89 5.82
N LEU A 44 -5.87 16.09 5.45
CA LEU A 44 -5.41 17.34 4.88
C LEU A 44 -6.02 17.43 3.49
N ILE A 45 -7.34 17.54 3.45
CA ILE A 45 -8.06 18.07 2.30
C ILE A 45 -7.84 19.57 2.45
N ILE A 46 -6.77 20.06 1.82
CA ILE A 46 -6.60 21.49 1.58
C ILE A 46 -7.70 21.85 0.58
N HIS A 47 -8.89 22.08 1.09
CA HIS A 47 -9.92 22.79 0.37
C HIS A 47 -9.64 24.30 0.54
N ASN A 48 -8.68 24.80 -0.21
CA ASN A 48 -8.74 26.17 -0.67
C ASN A 48 -9.46 26.13 -2.01
N SER A 49 -10.67 26.66 -2.03
CA SER A 49 -11.62 26.61 -3.13
C SER A 49 -11.20 27.41 -4.38
N ASP A 50 -10.03 28.02 -4.41
CA ASP A 50 -9.56 28.86 -5.52
C ASP A 50 -8.16 28.50 -6.05
N ASP A 51 -7.39 27.66 -5.35
CA ASP A 51 -6.13 27.13 -5.87
C ASP A 51 -6.37 25.69 -6.36
N LYS A 52 -6.40 25.51 -7.69
CA LYS A 52 -6.25 24.16 -8.29
C LYS A 52 -5.01 23.55 -7.65
N ASP A 53 -5.12 22.30 -7.16
CA ASP A 53 -3.97 21.66 -6.55
C ASP A 53 -2.81 21.56 -7.56
N GLU A 54 -1.59 21.52 -7.06
CA GLU A 54 -0.38 21.51 -7.91
C GLU A 54 -0.39 20.35 -8.91
N ALA A 55 -1.02 19.23 -8.55
CA ALA A 55 -1.16 18.08 -9.42
C ALA A 55 -2.10 18.39 -10.59
N THR A 56 -3.24 19.03 -10.35
CA THR A 56 -4.18 19.46 -11.40
C THR A 56 -3.50 20.46 -12.35
N GLN A 57 -2.75 21.44 -11.82
CA GLN A 57 -1.99 22.38 -12.65
C GLN A 57 -0.90 21.68 -13.48
N LEU A 58 -0.26 20.66 -12.90
CA LEU A 58 0.73 19.87 -13.61
C LEU A 58 0.08 19.11 -14.78
N PHE A 59 -1.05 18.45 -14.55
CA PHE A 59 -1.76 17.70 -15.59
C PHE A 59 -2.27 18.60 -16.72
N GLU A 60 -2.74 19.81 -16.42
CA GLU A 60 -3.14 20.80 -17.43
C GLU A 60 -1.97 21.18 -18.36
N LYS A 61 -0.73 21.26 -17.86
CA LYS A 61 0.45 21.54 -18.69
C LYS A 61 0.75 20.45 -19.72
N PHE A 62 0.30 19.22 -19.47
CA PHE A 62 0.51 18.09 -20.37
C PHE A 62 -0.70 17.80 -21.26
N ASP A 63 -1.71 18.69 -21.27
CA ASP A 63 -2.97 18.54 -22.03
C ASP A 63 -3.61 17.16 -21.78
N LEU A 64 -3.62 16.73 -20.51
CA LEU A 64 -4.15 15.43 -20.11
C LEU A 64 -5.67 15.44 -20.11
N LYS A 65 -6.27 14.66 -20.99
CA LYS A 65 -7.69 14.43 -21.05
C LYS A 65 -8.04 13.16 -20.28
N ILE A 66 -8.75 13.30 -19.16
CA ILE A 66 -9.28 12.14 -18.41
C ILE A 66 -10.54 11.67 -19.12
N PRO A 67 -10.59 10.39 -19.57
CA PRO A 67 -11.78 9.85 -20.24
C PRO A 67 -12.98 9.79 -19.29
N SER A 68 -14.16 10.06 -19.84
CA SER A 68 -15.43 9.90 -19.12
C SER A 68 -15.82 8.42 -18.99
N ARG A 69 -16.81 8.14 -18.15
CA ARG A 69 -17.38 6.79 -18.01
C ARG A 69 -17.88 6.25 -19.34
N ASP A 70 -18.63 7.05 -20.09
CA ASP A 70 -19.21 6.63 -21.38
C ASP A 70 -18.11 6.30 -22.41
N GLU A 71 -17.01 7.05 -22.42
CA GLU A 71 -15.87 6.77 -23.29
C GLU A 71 -15.22 5.42 -22.93
N PHE A 72 -15.06 5.10 -21.63
CA PHE A 72 -14.58 3.79 -21.20
C PHE A 72 -15.54 2.66 -21.55
N GLU A 73 -16.84 2.83 -21.30
CA GLU A 73 -17.84 1.83 -21.62
C GLU A 73 -17.86 1.52 -23.11
N ASN A 74 -17.74 2.54 -23.97
CA ASN A 74 -17.63 2.35 -25.42
C ASN A 74 -16.35 1.61 -25.82
N LEU A 75 -15.21 1.90 -25.17
CA LEU A 75 -13.95 1.21 -25.43
C LEU A 75 -14.05 -0.27 -25.02
N ILE A 76 -14.60 -0.56 -23.84
CA ILE A 76 -14.81 -1.92 -23.34
C ILE A 76 -15.75 -2.71 -24.27
N LEU A 77 -16.83 -2.10 -24.76
CA LEU A 77 -17.75 -2.76 -25.71
C LEU A 77 -17.09 -3.09 -27.05
N SER A 78 -16.07 -2.34 -27.44
CA SER A 78 -15.34 -2.58 -28.70
C SER A 78 -14.23 -3.63 -28.57
N ASP A 79 -13.65 -3.74 -27.38
CA ASP A 79 -12.52 -4.61 -27.12
C ASP A 79 -12.53 -5.03 -25.63
N GLU A 80 -13.20 -6.15 -25.32
CA GLU A 80 -13.42 -6.67 -23.97
C GLU A 80 -12.10 -7.02 -23.25
N LYS A 81 -11.23 -6.02 -23.08
CA LYS A 81 -9.94 -6.19 -22.40
C LYS A 81 -10.05 -5.96 -20.89
N ILE A 82 -9.52 -6.88 -20.13
CA ILE A 82 -9.41 -6.77 -18.65
C ILE A 82 -8.58 -5.54 -18.26
N GLU A 83 -7.51 -5.26 -18.99
CA GLU A 83 -6.63 -4.11 -18.78
C GLU A 83 -7.41 -2.79 -18.89
N THR A 84 -8.32 -2.66 -19.87
CA THR A 84 -9.18 -1.47 -20.01
C THR A 84 -10.11 -1.32 -18.81
N MET A 85 -10.67 -2.42 -18.30
CA MET A 85 -11.51 -2.39 -17.10
C MET A 85 -10.70 -2.04 -15.85
N ILE A 86 -9.49 -2.56 -15.70
CA ILE A 86 -8.58 -2.18 -14.61
C ILE A 86 -8.27 -0.68 -14.68
N ALA A 87 -7.90 -0.16 -15.86
CA ALA A 87 -7.63 1.26 -16.03
C ALA A 87 -8.86 2.13 -15.69
N ALA A 88 -10.05 1.74 -16.18
CA ALA A 88 -11.30 2.44 -15.88
C ALA A 88 -11.58 2.48 -14.38
N GLY A 89 -11.45 1.35 -13.69
CA GLY A 89 -11.65 1.25 -12.25
C GLY A 89 -10.73 2.19 -11.46
N ILE A 90 -9.49 2.32 -11.87
CA ILE A 90 -8.50 3.19 -11.23
C ILE A 90 -8.75 4.66 -11.56
N ILE A 91 -8.92 4.98 -12.82
CA ILE A 91 -9.05 6.37 -13.30
C ILE A 91 -10.35 7.00 -12.80
N LEU A 92 -11.46 6.25 -12.86
CA LEU A 92 -12.78 6.70 -12.42
C LEU A 92 -13.04 6.49 -10.94
N LYS A 93 -12.14 5.77 -10.24
CA LYS A 93 -12.32 5.34 -8.84
C LYS A 93 -13.64 4.59 -8.63
N ASP A 94 -13.94 3.68 -9.53
CA ASP A 94 -15.18 2.91 -9.57
C ASP A 94 -14.90 1.41 -9.61
N SER A 95 -15.13 0.75 -8.48
CA SER A 95 -14.89 -0.69 -8.33
C SER A 95 -15.80 -1.58 -9.17
N SER A 96 -16.87 -1.05 -9.78
CA SER A 96 -17.74 -1.84 -10.66
C SER A 96 -16.99 -2.38 -11.87
N PHE A 97 -15.98 -1.66 -12.36
CA PHE A 97 -15.13 -2.13 -13.45
C PHE A 97 -14.22 -3.30 -13.02
N PHE A 98 -13.74 -3.33 -11.78
CA PHE A 98 -13.00 -4.49 -11.25
C PHE A 98 -13.88 -5.72 -11.13
N HIS A 99 -15.15 -5.56 -10.75
CA HIS A 99 -16.12 -6.66 -10.74
C HIS A 99 -16.39 -7.18 -12.15
N ALA A 100 -16.58 -6.30 -13.14
CA ALA A 100 -16.73 -6.71 -14.53
C ALA A 100 -15.46 -7.45 -15.04
N ALA A 101 -14.27 -7.01 -14.66
CA ALA A 101 -13.02 -7.70 -14.99
C ALA A 101 -12.96 -9.13 -14.42
N LEU A 102 -13.50 -9.36 -13.19
CA LEU A 102 -13.62 -10.70 -12.62
C LEU A 102 -14.66 -11.57 -13.32
N GLU A 103 -15.72 -11.00 -13.88
CA GLU A 103 -16.68 -11.77 -14.68
C GLU A 103 -16.01 -12.35 -15.94
N LEU A 104 -15.08 -11.61 -16.55
CA LEU A 104 -14.31 -12.09 -17.70
C LEU A 104 -13.19 -13.07 -17.29
N ASN A 105 -12.49 -12.81 -16.21
CA ASN A 105 -11.45 -13.69 -15.70
C ASN A 105 -11.57 -13.85 -14.18
N PRO A 106 -12.32 -14.85 -13.70
CA PRO A 106 -12.57 -15.11 -12.28
C PRO A 106 -11.32 -15.45 -11.47
N ASN A 107 -10.20 -15.74 -12.11
CA ASN A 107 -8.94 -16.11 -11.46
C ASN A 107 -7.84 -15.05 -11.70
N ASN A 108 -8.20 -13.78 -11.84
CA ASN A 108 -7.23 -12.72 -12.02
C ASN A 108 -6.68 -12.22 -10.66
N PRO A 109 -5.42 -12.53 -10.29
CA PRO A 109 -4.87 -12.16 -8.99
C PRO A 109 -4.70 -10.65 -8.83
N HIS A 110 -4.41 -9.92 -9.93
CA HIS A 110 -4.27 -8.47 -9.92
C HIS A 110 -5.60 -7.78 -9.54
N VAL A 111 -6.73 -8.26 -10.10
CA VAL A 111 -8.05 -7.70 -9.78
C VAL A 111 -8.44 -7.99 -8.34
N PHE A 112 -8.16 -9.18 -7.81
CA PHE A 112 -8.37 -9.48 -6.39
C PHE A 112 -7.54 -8.58 -5.48
N PHE A 113 -6.28 -8.31 -5.84
CA PHE A 113 -5.41 -7.37 -5.13
C PHE A 113 -6.01 -5.96 -5.08
N LEU A 114 -6.52 -5.44 -6.21
CA LEU A 114 -7.14 -4.12 -6.27
C LEU A 114 -8.43 -4.05 -5.44
N LEU A 115 -9.32 -5.05 -5.56
CA LEU A 115 -10.56 -5.11 -4.78
C LEU A 115 -10.31 -5.21 -3.27
N ALA A 116 -9.28 -5.94 -2.85
CA ALA A 116 -8.92 -6.04 -1.43
C ALA A 116 -8.42 -4.72 -0.83
N GLN A 117 -8.02 -3.75 -1.67
CA GLN A 117 -7.58 -2.42 -1.24
C GLN A 117 -8.64 -1.34 -1.39
N GLU A 118 -9.76 -1.63 -2.08
CA GLU A 118 -10.78 -0.66 -2.40
C GLU A 118 -11.52 -0.16 -1.15
N ASN A 119 -11.57 1.17 -0.95
CA ASN A 119 -12.11 1.77 0.27
C ASN A 119 -13.64 1.66 0.39
N SER A 120 -14.34 1.53 -0.73
CA SER A 120 -15.80 1.41 -0.78
C SER A 120 -16.32 0.02 -0.39
N ILE A 121 -15.43 -0.98 -0.26
CA ILE A 121 -15.76 -2.37 0.04
C ILE A 121 -15.64 -2.65 1.54
N SER A 122 -16.57 -3.44 2.11
CA SER A 122 -16.51 -3.83 3.53
C SER A 122 -15.29 -4.71 3.84
N LEU A 123 -14.81 -4.66 5.09
CA LEU A 123 -13.62 -5.42 5.52
C LEU A 123 -13.78 -6.92 5.30
N GLU A 124 -14.97 -7.48 5.50
CA GLU A 124 -15.26 -8.90 5.30
C GLU A 124 -15.10 -9.30 3.82
N LYS A 125 -15.56 -8.45 2.89
CA LYS A 125 -15.36 -8.67 1.46
C LYS A 125 -13.92 -8.50 1.06
N LYS A 126 -13.21 -7.49 1.59
CA LYS A 126 -11.77 -7.33 1.39
C LYS A 126 -11.01 -8.56 1.86
N LEU A 127 -11.38 -9.13 3.02
CA LEU A 127 -10.79 -10.36 3.53
C LEU A 127 -10.98 -11.52 2.56
N ALA A 128 -12.18 -11.67 1.98
CA ALA A 128 -12.45 -12.71 0.98
C ALA A 128 -11.56 -12.52 -0.26
N PHE A 129 -11.46 -11.29 -0.79
CA PHE A 129 -10.60 -11.00 -1.95
C PHE A 129 -9.12 -11.23 -1.66
N ALA A 130 -8.64 -10.83 -0.46
CA ALA A 130 -7.25 -11.08 -0.06
C ALA A 130 -6.94 -12.58 0.08
N LYS A 131 -7.89 -13.38 0.56
CA LYS A 131 -7.77 -14.85 0.59
C LYS A 131 -7.68 -15.43 -0.82
N SER A 132 -8.56 -15.01 -1.75
CA SER A 132 -8.50 -15.45 -3.14
C SER A 132 -7.19 -15.04 -3.81
N PHE A 133 -6.67 -13.83 -3.52
CA PHE A 133 -5.36 -13.40 -4.00
C PHE A 133 -4.24 -14.32 -3.49
N LEU A 134 -4.23 -14.65 -2.20
CA LEU A 134 -3.24 -15.56 -1.61
C LEU A 134 -3.35 -16.98 -2.19
N GLU A 135 -4.56 -17.49 -2.41
CA GLU A 135 -4.79 -18.81 -3.04
C GLU A 135 -4.23 -18.89 -4.47
N LEU A 136 -4.35 -17.80 -5.24
CA LEU A 136 -3.85 -17.72 -6.61
C LEU A 136 -2.33 -17.46 -6.69
N GLN A 137 -1.78 -16.78 -5.69
CA GLN A 137 -0.36 -16.45 -5.61
C GLN A 137 0.23 -16.79 -4.23
N PRO A 138 0.30 -18.08 -3.88
CA PRO A 138 0.73 -18.53 -2.54
C PRO A 138 2.18 -18.16 -2.21
N ASP A 139 3.03 -17.94 -3.21
CA ASP A 139 4.44 -17.55 -3.04
C ASP A 139 4.65 -16.04 -2.94
N ASN A 140 3.58 -15.23 -3.14
CA ASN A 140 3.67 -13.78 -3.14
C ASN A 140 3.50 -13.20 -1.73
N LEU A 141 4.58 -12.64 -1.20
CA LEU A 141 4.61 -11.99 0.11
C LEU A 141 3.56 -10.87 0.26
N VAL A 142 3.28 -10.14 -0.83
CA VAL A 142 2.29 -9.06 -0.82
C VAL A 142 0.89 -9.59 -0.52
N ALA A 143 0.55 -10.79 -1.00
CA ALA A 143 -0.74 -11.42 -0.72
C ALA A 143 -0.91 -11.72 0.78
N SER A 144 0.11 -12.29 1.42
CA SER A 144 0.10 -12.55 2.87
C SER A 144 0.09 -11.26 3.69
N TYR A 145 0.85 -10.24 3.29
CA TYR A 145 0.85 -8.96 3.98
C TYR A 145 -0.49 -8.22 3.86
N LEU A 146 -1.12 -8.26 2.68
CA LEU A 146 -2.44 -7.68 2.47
C LEU A 146 -3.49 -8.39 3.35
N LEU A 147 -3.50 -9.73 3.33
CA LEU A 147 -4.39 -10.54 4.17
C LEU A 147 -4.20 -10.21 5.65
N SER A 148 -2.95 -10.25 6.14
CA SER A 148 -2.62 -9.95 7.53
C SER A 148 -3.05 -8.53 7.93
N SER A 149 -2.86 -7.52 7.06
CA SER A 149 -3.27 -6.15 7.38
C SER A 149 -4.80 -6.02 7.55
N ILE A 150 -5.58 -6.75 6.75
CA ILE A 150 -7.04 -6.76 6.85
C ILE A 150 -7.48 -7.52 8.10
N GLN A 151 -6.79 -8.61 8.47
CA GLN A 151 -7.04 -9.34 9.71
C GLN A 151 -6.76 -8.45 10.93
N ILE A 152 -5.73 -7.63 10.92
CA ILE A 152 -5.47 -6.63 11.98
C ILE A 152 -6.61 -5.61 12.06
N GLU A 153 -7.12 -5.12 10.92
CA GLU A 153 -8.25 -4.17 10.88
C GLU A 153 -9.56 -4.80 11.40
N LEU A 154 -9.70 -6.13 11.28
CA LEU A 154 -10.82 -6.92 11.82
C LEU A 154 -10.59 -7.40 13.26
N GLU A 155 -9.48 -7.02 13.89
CA GLU A 155 -9.07 -7.48 15.22
C GLU A 155 -8.85 -9.01 15.32
N GLU A 156 -8.64 -9.69 14.19
CA GLU A 156 -8.30 -11.12 14.09
C GLU A 156 -6.78 -11.33 14.31
N PHE A 157 -6.25 -10.93 15.45
CA PHE A 157 -4.82 -10.81 15.72
C PHE A 157 -4.06 -12.15 15.60
N ASP A 158 -4.60 -13.22 16.16
CA ASP A 158 -3.98 -14.56 16.10
C ASP A 158 -3.87 -15.07 14.66
N ALA A 159 -4.92 -14.84 13.85
CA ALA A 159 -4.93 -15.19 12.44
C ALA A 159 -3.88 -14.39 11.66
N SER A 160 -3.77 -13.10 11.96
CA SER A 160 -2.76 -12.21 11.35
C SER A 160 -1.33 -12.69 11.64
N ILE A 161 -1.02 -12.98 12.91
CA ILE A 161 0.30 -13.49 13.32
C ILE A 161 0.59 -14.80 12.59
N LYS A 162 -0.34 -15.75 12.58
CA LYS A 162 -0.19 -17.01 11.86
C LYS A 162 0.11 -16.78 10.37
N THR A 163 -0.68 -15.93 9.71
CA THR A 163 -0.48 -15.59 8.30
C THR A 163 0.93 -15.05 8.05
N LEU A 164 1.43 -14.18 8.93
CA LEU A 164 2.76 -13.58 8.81
C LEU A 164 3.88 -14.59 9.07
N LEU A 165 3.74 -15.49 10.03
CA LEU A 165 4.75 -16.51 10.33
C LEU A 165 4.89 -17.54 9.19
N GLU A 166 3.85 -17.76 8.41
CA GLU A 166 3.88 -18.65 7.24
C GLU A 166 4.64 -18.06 6.03
N THR A 167 5.02 -16.77 6.08
CA THR A 167 5.70 -16.08 4.95
C THR A 167 7.16 -16.46 4.75
N ASP A 168 7.77 -17.20 5.66
CA ASP A 168 9.21 -17.55 5.56
C ASP A 168 9.57 -18.29 4.26
N LYS A 169 8.65 -19.03 3.69
CA LYS A 169 8.82 -19.80 2.45
C LYS A 169 8.54 -19.01 1.18
N GLN A 170 7.94 -17.83 1.30
CA GLN A 170 7.57 -16.99 0.16
C GLN A 170 8.75 -16.14 -0.29
N ASN A 171 8.98 -16.07 -1.59
CA ASN A 171 10.12 -15.37 -2.18
C ASN A 171 9.73 -14.33 -3.22
N LEU A 172 8.51 -14.40 -3.76
CA LEU A 172 8.00 -13.41 -4.70
C LEU A 172 7.52 -12.18 -3.93
N PHE A 173 7.82 -11.00 -4.45
CA PHE A 173 7.29 -9.74 -3.95
C PHE A 173 6.78 -8.94 -5.14
N ASP A 174 5.49 -9.06 -5.42
CA ASP A 174 4.84 -8.38 -6.52
C ASP A 174 3.56 -7.69 -6.02
N ASP A 175 3.58 -6.36 -6.06
CA ASP A 175 2.45 -5.50 -5.70
C ASP A 175 1.73 -4.92 -6.93
N PHE A 176 2.01 -5.46 -8.10
CA PHE A 176 1.46 -5.05 -9.40
C PHE A 176 1.65 -3.56 -9.73
N PHE A 177 2.53 -2.85 -9.02
CA PHE A 177 2.68 -1.41 -9.22
C PHE A 177 3.06 -1.06 -10.66
N VAL A 178 4.10 -1.70 -11.18
CA VAL A 178 4.59 -1.42 -12.55
C VAL A 178 3.56 -1.85 -13.59
N GLU A 179 2.95 -3.02 -13.41
CA GLU A 179 1.90 -3.51 -14.30
C GLU A 179 0.71 -2.56 -14.34
N THR A 180 0.21 -2.16 -13.17
CA THR A 180 -0.92 -1.22 -13.06
C THR A 180 -0.60 0.13 -13.69
N ALA A 181 0.59 0.69 -13.41
CA ALA A 181 1.01 1.94 -14.03
C ALA A 181 1.07 1.83 -15.56
N THR A 182 1.58 0.70 -16.07
CA THR A 182 1.64 0.43 -17.50
C THR A 182 0.24 0.31 -18.12
N ILE A 183 -0.68 -0.39 -17.46
CA ILE A 183 -2.07 -0.52 -17.90
C ILE A 183 -2.74 0.85 -17.98
N VAL A 184 -2.63 1.67 -16.93
CA VAL A 184 -3.22 3.01 -16.89
C VAL A 184 -2.61 3.91 -17.96
N LYS A 185 -1.26 3.91 -18.09
CA LYS A 185 -0.57 4.67 -19.12
C LYS A 185 -1.05 4.31 -20.53
N ASN A 186 -1.03 3.02 -20.86
CA ASN A 186 -1.41 2.54 -22.19
C ASN A 186 -2.86 2.90 -22.52
N CYS A 187 -3.76 2.73 -21.57
CA CYS A 187 -5.15 3.11 -21.75
C CYS A 187 -5.31 4.62 -22.01
N LEU A 188 -4.61 5.48 -21.27
CA LEU A 188 -4.65 6.92 -21.51
C LEU A 188 -4.10 7.31 -22.90
N LEU A 189 -3.11 6.59 -23.42
CA LEU A 189 -2.59 6.80 -24.77
C LEU A 189 -3.65 6.48 -25.85
N GLU A 190 -4.53 5.49 -25.63
CA GLU A 190 -5.65 5.18 -26.56
C GLU A 190 -6.64 6.36 -26.67
N PHE A 191 -6.73 7.21 -25.64
CA PHE A 191 -7.52 8.45 -25.64
C PHE A 191 -6.75 9.69 -26.16
N ASN A 192 -5.68 9.48 -26.92
CA ASN A 192 -4.84 10.51 -27.53
C ASN A 192 -4.15 11.46 -26.52
N ASN A 193 -3.89 11.03 -25.33
CA ASN A 193 -3.07 11.76 -24.38
C ASN A 193 -1.58 11.73 -24.79
N SER A 194 -0.82 12.74 -24.38
CA SER A 194 0.63 12.74 -24.55
C SER A 194 1.28 11.63 -23.70
N GLU A 195 2.39 11.07 -24.17
CA GLU A 195 3.11 10.04 -23.43
C GLU A 195 3.58 10.53 -22.05
N ALA A 196 4.06 11.77 -21.98
CA ALA A 196 4.49 12.39 -20.73
C ALA A 196 3.30 12.56 -19.76
N GLY A 197 2.15 13.05 -20.21
CA GLY A 197 0.94 13.20 -19.40
C GLY A 197 0.42 11.85 -18.90
N ALA A 198 0.30 10.86 -19.78
CA ALA A 198 -0.14 9.52 -19.43
C ALA A 198 0.79 8.85 -18.42
N SER A 199 2.12 8.98 -18.59
CA SER A 199 3.12 8.43 -17.66
C SER A 199 3.05 9.10 -16.28
N LEU A 200 2.97 10.42 -16.22
CA LEU A 200 2.84 11.13 -14.96
C LEU A 200 1.54 10.75 -14.24
N TYR A 201 0.42 10.76 -14.94
CA TYR A 201 -0.86 10.38 -14.35
C TYR A 201 -0.83 8.97 -13.78
N SER A 202 -0.29 8.00 -14.54
CA SER A 202 -0.23 6.60 -14.13
C SER A 202 0.57 6.39 -12.84
N ILE A 203 1.60 7.22 -12.58
CA ILE A 203 2.40 7.12 -11.35
C ILE A 203 1.73 7.81 -10.17
N PHE A 204 1.18 9.02 -10.38
CA PHE A 204 0.64 9.85 -9.29
C PHE A 204 -0.76 9.40 -8.82
N ASN A 205 -1.55 8.78 -9.69
CA ASN A 205 -2.91 8.33 -9.36
C ASN A 205 -3.01 6.84 -9.06
N MET A 206 -1.89 6.16 -8.94
CA MET A 206 -1.87 4.77 -8.47
C MET A 206 -2.48 4.64 -7.08
N PRO A 207 -3.22 3.56 -6.81
CA PRO A 207 -3.62 3.23 -5.45
C PRO A 207 -2.39 3.30 -4.54
N VAL A 208 -2.54 3.95 -3.39
CA VAL A 208 -1.42 4.15 -2.45
C VAL A 208 -0.72 2.82 -2.21
N PRO A 209 0.60 2.76 -2.42
CA PRO A 209 1.33 1.51 -2.29
C PRO A 209 1.11 0.90 -0.92
N MET A 210 1.26 -0.40 -0.82
CA MET A 210 1.18 -1.21 0.40
C MET A 210 2.03 -0.66 1.58
N THR A 211 2.79 0.43 1.38
CA THR A 211 3.64 1.06 2.42
C THR A 211 2.88 1.44 3.70
N VAL A 212 1.62 1.87 3.58
CA VAL A 212 0.80 2.18 4.77
C VAL A 212 0.46 0.89 5.52
N LYS A 213 0.11 -0.17 4.80
CA LYS A 213 -0.20 -1.47 5.39
C LYS A 213 1.04 -2.14 6.00
N TYR A 214 2.20 -2.00 5.38
CA TYR A 214 3.46 -2.48 5.95
C TYR A 214 3.81 -1.77 7.26
N ARG A 215 3.57 -0.47 7.36
CA ARG A 215 3.75 0.28 8.62
C ARG A 215 2.76 -0.18 9.69
N GLN A 216 1.52 -0.45 9.32
CA GLN A 216 0.50 -0.97 10.22
C GLN A 216 0.91 -2.33 10.78
N ILE A 217 1.36 -3.26 9.92
CA ILE A 217 1.88 -4.56 10.32
C ILE A 217 3.09 -4.41 11.25
N ALA A 218 4.08 -3.61 10.85
CA ALA A 218 5.28 -3.40 11.65
C ALA A 218 4.96 -2.82 13.03
N LYS A 219 4.04 -1.86 13.10
CA LYS A 219 3.56 -1.28 14.36
C LYS A 219 2.88 -2.34 15.21
N PHE A 220 1.90 -3.07 14.66
CA PHE A 220 1.20 -4.15 15.33
C PHE A 220 2.16 -5.18 15.93
N LEU A 221 3.13 -5.66 15.14
CA LEU A 221 4.11 -6.63 15.58
C LEU A 221 5.06 -6.09 16.68
N SER A 222 5.42 -4.80 16.62
CA SER A 222 6.30 -4.17 17.61
C SER A 222 5.61 -3.89 18.95
N GLU A 223 4.27 -3.72 18.93
CA GLU A 223 3.47 -3.41 20.13
C GLU A 223 2.82 -4.66 20.75
N ASN A 224 2.93 -5.82 20.10
CA ASN A 224 2.31 -7.05 20.59
C ASN A 224 3.19 -7.74 21.64
N GLU A 225 2.85 -7.53 22.92
CA GLU A 225 3.54 -8.10 24.08
C GLU A 225 3.21 -9.59 24.30
N SER A 226 2.22 -10.16 23.59
CA SER A 226 1.78 -11.55 23.76
C SER A 226 2.65 -12.56 23.01
N LEU A 227 3.59 -12.11 22.17
CA LEU A 227 4.48 -12.97 21.41
C LEU A 227 5.49 -13.66 22.32
N SER A 228 5.68 -14.96 22.11
CA SER A 228 6.80 -15.70 22.69
C SER A 228 8.15 -15.14 22.21
N GLU A 229 9.24 -15.48 22.89
CA GLU A 229 10.59 -15.03 22.51
C GLU A 229 10.93 -15.48 21.06
N GLU A 230 10.58 -16.69 20.69
CA GLU A 230 10.82 -17.22 19.34
C GLU A 230 10.01 -16.48 18.27
N GLU A 231 8.71 -16.24 18.50
CA GLU A 231 7.86 -15.46 17.62
C GLU A 231 8.35 -14.00 17.52
N SER A 232 8.83 -13.41 18.59
CA SER A 232 9.42 -12.07 18.60
C SER A 232 10.67 -11.99 17.72
N ILE A 233 11.54 -13.01 17.73
CA ILE A 233 12.72 -13.08 16.86
C ILE A 233 12.28 -13.22 15.38
N GLN A 234 11.31 -14.10 15.09
CA GLN A 234 10.80 -14.28 13.74
C GLN A 234 10.13 -13.01 13.21
N THR A 235 9.36 -12.34 14.04
CA THR A 235 8.73 -11.04 13.75
C THR A 235 9.75 -9.97 13.37
N ARG A 236 10.86 -9.85 14.11
CA ARG A 236 11.94 -8.88 13.78
C ARG A 236 12.58 -9.20 12.43
N LYS A 237 12.79 -10.48 12.11
CA LYS A 237 13.29 -10.91 10.80
C LYS A 237 12.31 -10.54 9.69
N LEU A 238 11.01 -10.73 9.92
CA LEU A 238 9.97 -10.36 8.99
C LEU A 238 9.94 -8.85 8.71
N ILE A 239 9.99 -8.02 9.75
CA ILE A 239 10.04 -6.56 9.59
C ILE A 239 11.27 -6.15 8.77
N ALA A 240 12.43 -6.77 9.03
CA ALA A 240 13.65 -6.52 8.27
C ALA A 240 13.49 -6.96 6.79
N LYS A 241 12.84 -8.10 6.52
CA LYS A 241 12.53 -8.60 5.16
C LYS A 241 11.60 -7.65 4.42
N ILE A 242 10.53 -7.16 5.05
CA ILE A 242 9.63 -6.14 4.49
C ILE A 242 10.42 -4.88 4.09
N GLY A 243 11.24 -4.36 5.01
CA GLY A 243 12.07 -3.18 4.75
C GLY A 243 13.04 -3.37 3.59
N SER A 244 13.70 -4.53 3.51
CA SER A 244 14.62 -4.88 2.43
C SER A 244 13.91 -4.95 1.07
N ASN A 245 12.74 -5.58 1.01
CA ASN A 245 11.96 -5.69 -0.22
C ASN A 245 11.51 -4.32 -0.73
N LEU A 246 11.08 -3.43 0.17
CA LEU A 246 10.68 -2.06 -0.20
C LEU A 246 11.86 -1.23 -0.75
N VAL A 247 13.06 -1.41 -0.21
CA VAL A 247 14.27 -0.71 -0.71
C VAL A 247 14.65 -1.23 -2.10
N ASN A 248 14.60 -2.54 -2.29
CA ASN A 248 14.98 -3.16 -3.57
C ASN A 248 14.03 -2.78 -4.70
N GLN A 249 12.72 -2.73 -4.46
CA GLN A 249 11.74 -2.28 -5.48
C GLN A 249 11.97 -0.83 -5.91
N ARG A 250 12.24 0.06 -4.95
CA ARG A 250 12.51 1.48 -5.28
C ARG A 250 13.82 1.69 -6.01
N GLY A 251 14.81 0.83 -5.80
CA GLY A 251 16.06 0.85 -6.55
C GLY A 251 15.89 0.56 -8.05
N LEU A 252 14.90 -0.25 -8.42
CA LEU A 252 14.57 -0.54 -9.82
C LEU A 252 13.94 0.65 -10.55
N LEU A 253 13.13 1.46 -9.86
CA LEU A 253 12.46 2.64 -10.43
C LEU A 253 13.40 3.84 -10.65
N ILE A 254 14.61 3.84 -10.07
CA ILE A 254 15.60 4.94 -10.18
C ILE A 254 16.62 4.65 -11.30
N ASN A 255 16.73 3.40 -11.75
CA ASN A 255 17.75 2.96 -12.71
C ASN A 255 17.21 2.75 -14.14
N GLU A 256 15.94 3.01 -14.41
CA GLU A 256 15.30 3.06 -15.74
C GLU A 256 14.99 4.51 -16.15
#